data_ad55b1f0bb9fe45fff9a7d595c0a0b99
#
_entry.id   ad55b1f0bb9fe45fff9a7d595c0a0b99
#
_cell.length_a   1.000
_cell.length_b   1.000
_cell.length_c   1.000
_cell.angle_alpha   90.00
_cell.angle_beta   90.00
_cell.angle_gamma   90.00
#
_symmetry.space_group_name_H-M   'P 1'
#
loop_
_entity.id
_entity.type
_entity.pdbx_description
1 polymer ?
#
loop_
_entity_poly.entity_id
_entity_poly.type
_entity_poly.pdbx_seq_one_letter_code
_entity_poly.pdbx_strand_id
1 'polypeptide(L)'
;MLQHKIVSQSEWTAQRKALLAKEKEFTRARDQLSAERRKLPWVKVDKPYVFDTPGGKKTLAELFDGKSQLVVYHFMLGPGWEEGCPSCSYLADHFDGAIPHLSQRDVAFVVVSRAPLPEIEAFKRRIGWRFKWVSSFGSDFNFDYHVSFPEKQVGSEGEYNYTKEEIGSDEMPGASIFYKDPTGTVFHTYSAYARGLDILIGAYNWLDLTPKGRDEAELPWSMAWVRRHDE
;
A
#
# COMPACT_ATOMS: atom_id res chain seq x y z
N MET A 1 -20.76 26.79 -4.59
CA MET A 1 -21.44 26.04 -5.67
C MET A 1 -20.46 25.85 -6.82
N LEU A 2 -20.30 24.62 -7.29
CA LEU A 2 -19.51 24.36 -8.51
C LEU A 2 -20.23 25.03 -9.70
N GLN A 3 -19.59 26.02 -10.32
CA GLN A 3 -20.14 26.68 -11.51
C GLN A 3 -19.68 25.91 -12.76
N HIS A 4 -20.55 25.09 -13.31
CA HIS A 4 -20.31 24.40 -14.59
C HIS A 4 -21.18 25.00 -15.70
N LYS A 5 -20.59 25.12 -16.89
CA LYS A 5 -21.34 25.52 -18.09
C LYS A 5 -22.32 24.41 -18.44
N ILE A 6 -23.58 24.76 -18.57
CA ILE A 6 -24.61 23.85 -19.11
C ILE A 6 -24.63 23.99 -20.62
N VAL A 7 -24.51 22.88 -21.34
CA VAL A 7 -24.37 22.83 -22.80
C VAL A 7 -25.32 21.79 -23.41
N SER A 8 -25.45 21.81 -24.71
CA SER A 8 -26.16 20.77 -25.47
C SER A 8 -25.42 19.41 -25.38
N GLN A 9 -26.16 18.31 -25.63
CA GLN A 9 -25.58 16.97 -25.69
C GLN A 9 -24.49 16.86 -26.76
N SER A 10 -24.63 17.53 -27.89
CA SER A 10 -23.64 17.54 -28.97
C SER A 10 -22.35 18.23 -28.57
N GLU A 11 -22.43 19.39 -27.92
CA GLU A 11 -21.26 20.10 -27.38
C GLU A 11 -20.57 19.32 -26.28
N TRP A 12 -21.33 18.72 -25.35
CA TRP A 12 -20.78 17.84 -24.30
C TRP A 12 -20.03 16.67 -24.92
N THR A 13 -20.64 16.00 -25.92
CA THR A 13 -20.01 14.86 -26.60
C THR A 13 -18.71 15.24 -27.28
N ALA A 14 -18.64 16.43 -27.91
CA ALA A 14 -17.42 16.91 -28.54
C ALA A 14 -16.29 17.11 -27.51
N GLN A 15 -16.58 17.77 -26.38
CA GLN A 15 -15.62 17.99 -25.32
C GLN A 15 -15.23 16.66 -24.67
N ARG A 16 -16.19 15.74 -24.42
CA ARG A 16 -15.92 14.40 -23.87
C ARG A 16 -14.99 13.57 -24.76
N LYS A 17 -15.13 13.67 -26.08
CA LYS A 17 -14.21 13.00 -27.02
C LYS A 17 -12.80 13.58 -26.96
N ALA A 18 -12.66 14.89 -26.81
CA ALA A 18 -11.34 15.51 -26.62
C ALA A 18 -10.65 15.06 -25.33
N LEU A 19 -11.42 14.97 -24.23
CA LEU A 19 -10.90 14.44 -22.96
C LEU A 19 -10.52 12.95 -23.10
N LEU A 20 -11.34 12.15 -23.79
CA LEU A 20 -11.06 10.72 -24.02
C LEU A 20 -9.70 10.50 -24.73
N ALA A 21 -9.29 11.39 -25.62
CA ALA A 21 -7.98 11.30 -26.27
C ALA A 21 -6.85 11.37 -25.22
N LYS A 22 -6.92 12.31 -24.28
CA LYS A 22 -5.96 12.45 -23.17
C LYS A 22 -5.97 11.25 -22.21
N GLU A 23 -7.16 10.73 -21.90
CA GLU A 23 -7.30 9.52 -21.08
C GLU A 23 -6.61 8.31 -21.72
N LYS A 24 -6.72 8.17 -23.04
CA LYS A 24 -6.01 7.12 -23.80
C LYS A 24 -4.50 7.32 -23.79
N GLU A 25 -4.02 8.54 -23.88
CA GLU A 25 -2.58 8.84 -23.74
C GLU A 25 -2.07 8.48 -22.35
N PHE A 26 -2.80 8.86 -21.31
CA PHE A 26 -2.48 8.50 -19.92
C PHE A 26 -2.46 6.96 -19.72
N THR A 27 -3.43 6.23 -20.29
CA THR A 27 -3.45 4.77 -20.22
C THR A 27 -2.18 4.16 -20.83
N ARG A 28 -1.76 4.64 -22.02
CA ARG A 28 -0.53 4.17 -22.68
C ARG A 28 0.72 4.49 -21.84
N ALA A 29 0.80 5.71 -21.28
CA ALA A 29 1.90 6.11 -20.41
C ALA A 29 1.98 5.24 -19.16
N ARG A 30 0.83 4.90 -18.55
CA ARG A 30 0.75 3.97 -17.42
C ARG A 30 1.23 2.56 -17.78
N ASP A 31 0.85 2.05 -18.94
CA ASP A 31 1.29 0.74 -19.43
C ASP A 31 2.80 0.72 -19.65
N GLN A 32 3.36 1.78 -20.23
CA GLN A 32 4.79 1.96 -20.42
C GLN A 32 5.53 1.98 -19.08
N LEU A 33 5.09 2.80 -18.13
CA LEU A 33 5.67 2.86 -16.79
C LEU A 33 5.62 1.49 -16.08
N SER A 34 4.53 0.75 -16.27
CA SER A 34 4.41 -0.62 -15.74
C SER A 34 5.40 -1.58 -16.38
N ALA A 35 5.70 -1.42 -17.67
CA ALA A 35 6.73 -2.18 -18.36
C ALA A 35 8.14 -1.82 -17.87
N GLU A 36 8.40 -0.55 -17.58
CA GLU A 36 9.67 -0.06 -17.03
C GLU A 36 9.91 -0.60 -15.62
N ARG A 37 8.88 -0.62 -14.74
CA ARG A 37 8.98 -1.25 -13.40
C ARG A 37 9.45 -2.70 -13.49
N ARG A 38 8.95 -3.48 -14.45
CA ARG A 38 9.35 -4.89 -14.65
C ARG A 38 10.80 -5.05 -15.13
N LYS A 39 11.46 -3.99 -15.57
CA LYS A 39 12.87 -3.97 -16.01
C LYS A 39 13.82 -3.49 -14.92
N LEU A 40 13.31 -3.05 -13.78
CA LEU A 40 14.19 -2.65 -12.66
C LEU A 40 15.09 -3.82 -12.27
N PRO A 41 16.36 -3.55 -11.90
CA PRO A 41 17.24 -4.57 -11.34
C PRO A 41 16.70 -5.02 -9.99
N TRP A 42 16.98 -6.25 -9.62
CA TRP A 42 16.55 -6.85 -8.36
C TRP A 42 17.68 -6.89 -7.35
N VAL A 43 17.33 -6.80 -6.08
CA VAL A 43 18.28 -6.94 -4.96
C VAL A 43 18.02 -8.27 -4.27
N LYS A 44 19.06 -9.11 -4.15
CA LYS A 44 18.98 -10.35 -3.39
C LYS A 44 18.75 -10.05 -1.90
N VAL A 45 17.82 -10.76 -1.28
CA VAL A 45 17.55 -10.64 0.14
C VAL A 45 18.31 -11.72 0.89
N ASP A 46 19.44 -11.35 1.47
CA ASP A 46 20.31 -12.30 2.21
C ASP A 46 19.97 -12.35 3.72
N LYS A 47 19.29 -11.31 4.24
CA LYS A 47 18.94 -11.23 5.68
C LYS A 47 17.79 -12.19 6.01
N PRO A 48 17.93 -13.06 7.03
CA PRO A 48 16.91 -14.04 7.39
C PRO A 48 15.80 -13.40 8.22
N TYR A 49 14.88 -12.69 7.59
CA TYR A 49 13.71 -12.13 8.27
C TYR A 49 12.76 -13.21 8.73
N VAL A 50 12.28 -13.06 9.97
CA VAL A 50 11.30 -13.95 10.59
C VAL A 50 10.13 -13.14 11.10
N PHE A 51 8.94 -13.67 10.93
CA PHE A 51 7.66 -13.04 11.27
C PHE A 51 6.86 -13.96 12.20
N ASP A 52 6.16 -13.36 13.16
CA ASP A 52 5.19 -14.09 13.96
C ASP A 52 3.86 -14.16 13.21
N THR A 53 3.31 -15.38 13.12
CA THR A 53 2.03 -15.66 12.47
C THR A 53 1.15 -16.50 13.39
N PRO A 54 -0.19 -16.57 13.17
CA PRO A 54 -1.05 -17.43 13.97
C PRO A 54 -0.64 -18.92 13.95
N GLY A 55 0.08 -19.34 12.92
CA GLY A 55 0.60 -20.71 12.76
C GLY A 55 2.05 -20.91 13.25
N GLY A 56 2.62 -19.94 13.99
CA GLY A 56 4.01 -19.95 14.43
C GLY A 56 4.91 -19.03 13.60
N LYS A 57 6.22 -19.11 13.82
CA LYS A 57 7.19 -18.27 13.10
C LYS A 57 7.34 -18.71 11.65
N LYS A 58 7.42 -17.73 10.73
CA LYS A 58 7.68 -17.95 9.31
C LYS A 58 8.79 -17.03 8.81
N THR A 59 9.63 -17.54 7.94
CA THR A 59 10.62 -16.75 7.19
C THR A 59 9.95 -15.99 6.05
N LEU A 60 10.63 -14.96 5.50
CA LEU A 60 10.14 -14.25 4.31
C LEU A 60 9.85 -15.21 3.14
N ALA A 61 10.70 -16.21 2.92
CA ALA A 61 10.52 -17.22 1.86
C ALA A 61 9.25 -18.08 2.05
N GLU A 62 8.86 -18.36 3.29
CA GLU A 62 7.65 -19.13 3.61
C GLU A 62 6.35 -18.29 3.48
N LEU A 63 6.44 -16.94 3.53
CA LEU A 63 5.28 -16.07 3.32
C LEU A 63 4.77 -16.09 1.87
N PHE A 64 5.56 -16.55 0.92
CA PHE A 64 5.14 -16.76 -0.48
C PHE A 64 4.06 -17.83 -0.65
N ASP A 65 3.89 -18.72 0.31
CA ASP A 65 2.77 -19.68 0.34
C ASP A 65 2.62 -20.49 -0.95
N GLY A 66 3.75 -20.98 -1.49
CA GLY A 66 3.82 -21.74 -2.74
C GLY A 66 3.81 -20.91 -4.03
N LYS A 67 3.69 -19.58 -3.94
CA LYS A 67 3.77 -18.67 -5.09
C LYS A 67 5.21 -18.23 -5.36
N SER A 68 5.47 -17.72 -6.57
CA SER A 68 6.77 -17.12 -6.92
C SER A 68 6.84 -15.61 -6.66
N GLN A 69 5.70 -14.95 -6.48
CA GLN A 69 5.62 -13.51 -6.23
C GLN A 69 4.94 -13.21 -4.90
N LEU A 70 5.44 -12.21 -4.18
CA LEU A 70 4.88 -11.77 -2.91
C LEU A 70 4.71 -10.25 -2.90
N VAL A 71 3.52 -9.80 -2.55
CA VAL A 71 3.23 -8.42 -2.18
C VAL A 71 3.18 -8.34 -0.67
N VAL A 72 3.98 -7.46 -0.10
CA VAL A 72 3.94 -7.06 1.32
C VAL A 72 3.38 -5.65 1.39
N TYR A 73 2.27 -5.47 2.11
CA TYR A 73 1.80 -4.15 2.50
C TYR A 73 2.24 -3.84 3.93
N HIS A 74 3.02 -2.78 4.10
CA HIS A 74 3.46 -2.28 5.41
C HIS A 74 2.36 -1.41 5.99
N PHE A 75 1.61 -1.98 6.93
CA PHE A 75 0.48 -1.32 7.59
C PHE A 75 0.96 -0.67 8.89
N MET A 76 0.67 0.61 9.07
CA MET A 76 1.03 1.38 10.25
C MET A 76 0.24 0.92 11.48
N LEU A 77 0.82 0.04 12.25
CA LEU A 77 0.40 -0.41 13.57
C LEU A 77 1.67 -0.77 14.36
N GLY A 78 2.15 0.16 15.16
CA GLY A 78 3.34 0.01 16.00
C GLY A 78 3.03 -0.67 17.33
N PRO A 79 4.05 -1.13 18.07
CA PRO A 79 3.86 -1.67 19.42
C PRO A 79 3.20 -0.66 20.34
N GLY A 80 2.16 -1.08 21.06
CA GLY A 80 1.42 -0.24 22.00
C GLY A 80 0.44 0.76 21.36
N TRP A 81 0.30 0.74 20.03
CA TRP A 81 -0.78 1.48 19.39
C TRP A 81 -2.13 0.80 19.68
N GLU A 82 -3.09 1.57 20.14
CA GLU A 82 -4.43 1.04 20.45
C GLU A 82 -5.17 0.63 19.17
N GLU A 83 -4.89 1.33 18.06
CA GLU A 83 -5.58 1.15 16.79
C GLU A 83 -4.63 1.37 15.59
N GLY A 84 -4.91 0.67 14.50
CA GLY A 84 -4.23 0.89 13.24
C GLY A 84 -4.56 2.23 12.58
N CYS A 85 -3.64 2.75 11.78
CA CYS A 85 -3.81 4.01 11.05
C CYS A 85 -5.09 4.00 10.18
N PRO A 86 -5.97 5.03 10.26
CA PRO A 86 -7.18 5.11 9.45
C PRO A 86 -6.92 5.07 7.93
N SER A 87 -5.89 5.77 7.45
CA SER A 87 -5.52 5.78 6.02
C SER A 87 -5.04 4.42 5.53
N CYS A 88 -4.29 3.68 6.36
CA CYS A 88 -3.92 2.30 6.06
C CYS A 88 -5.14 1.37 6.06
N SER A 89 -6.09 1.60 6.97
CA SER A 89 -7.36 0.85 7.01
C SER A 89 -8.18 1.09 5.75
N TYR A 90 -8.28 2.34 5.33
CA TYR A 90 -8.95 2.73 4.08
C TYR A 90 -8.35 2.00 2.86
N LEU A 91 -7.01 1.93 2.76
CA LEU A 91 -6.37 1.17 1.69
C LEU A 91 -6.63 -0.34 1.84
N ALA A 92 -6.60 -0.86 3.08
CA ALA A 92 -6.80 -2.27 3.36
C ALA A 92 -8.19 -2.78 2.91
N ASP A 93 -9.23 -1.97 3.03
CA ASP A 93 -10.56 -2.27 2.54
C ASP A 93 -10.62 -2.54 1.02
N HIS A 94 -9.65 -2.01 0.26
CA HIS A 94 -9.61 -2.17 -1.19
C HIS A 94 -8.85 -3.42 -1.66
N PHE A 95 -7.96 -3.99 -0.86
CA PHE A 95 -7.23 -5.18 -1.28
C PHE A 95 -7.78 -6.50 -0.69
N ASP A 96 -8.55 -6.50 0.38
CA ASP A 96 -9.08 -7.75 0.98
C ASP A 96 -9.89 -8.58 -0.05
N GLY A 97 -10.70 -7.90 -0.85
CA GLY A 97 -11.44 -8.53 -1.96
C GLY A 97 -10.61 -8.84 -3.20
N ALA A 98 -9.45 -8.22 -3.39
CA ALA A 98 -8.60 -8.41 -4.57
C ALA A 98 -7.66 -9.63 -4.44
N ILE A 99 -7.33 -10.06 -3.23
CA ILE A 99 -6.35 -11.12 -2.95
C ILE A 99 -6.66 -12.45 -3.67
N PRO A 100 -7.91 -12.95 -3.75
CA PRO A 100 -8.20 -14.17 -4.49
C PRO A 100 -7.82 -14.09 -5.97
N HIS A 101 -7.98 -12.91 -6.60
CA HIS A 101 -7.61 -12.68 -7.99
C HIS A 101 -6.08 -12.62 -8.18
N LEU A 102 -5.36 -11.99 -7.25
CA LEU A 102 -3.89 -11.97 -7.24
C LEU A 102 -3.33 -13.39 -7.12
N SER A 103 -3.92 -14.21 -6.26
CA SER A 103 -3.50 -15.61 -6.07
C SER A 103 -3.61 -16.46 -7.34
N GLN A 104 -4.60 -16.17 -8.22
CA GLN A 104 -4.73 -16.83 -9.53
C GLN A 104 -3.62 -16.44 -10.52
N ARG A 105 -2.89 -15.36 -10.25
CA ARG A 105 -1.76 -14.88 -11.05
C ARG A 105 -0.42 -15.09 -10.37
N ASP A 106 -0.33 -16.15 -9.56
CA ASP A 106 0.90 -16.55 -8.87
C ASP A 106 1.46 -15.49 -7.92
N VAL A 107 0.57 -14.75 -7.24
CA VAL A 107 0.94 -13.70 -6.28
C VAL A 107 0.37 -14.05 -4.91
N ALA A 108 1.25 -14.19 -3.91
CA ALA A 108 0.90 -14.15 -2.50
C ALA A 108 0.77 -12.69 -2.03
N PHE A 109 -0.11 -12.45 -1.08
CA PHE A 109 -0.29 -11.14 -0.46
C PHE A 109 -0.27 -11.27 1.05
N VAL A 110 0.52 -10.43 1.72
CA VAL A 110 0.59 -10.39 3.18
C VAL A 110 0.65 -8.94 3.67
N VAL A 111 -0.01 -8.66 4.76
CA VAL A 111 0.13 -7.41 5.51
C VAL A 111 1.15 -7.63 6.61
N VAL A 112 2.04 -6.67 6.81
CA VAL A 112 3.07 -6.69 7.87
C VAL A 112 2.93 -5.43 8.71
N SER A 113 2.96 -5.60 10.03
CA SER A 113 3.06 -4.51 11.01
C SER A 113 4.07 -4.87 12.10
N ARG A 114 4.60 -3.84 12.76
CA ARG A 114 5.57 -4.03 13.84
C ARG A 114 4.93 -4.29 15.21
N ALA A 115 3.62 -4.10 15.36
CA ALA A 115 2.92 -4.48 16.59
C ALA A 115 3.07 -5.97 16.90
N PRO A 116 3.07 -6.39 18.18
CA PRO A 116 2.97 -7.80 18.57
C PRO A 116 1.74 -8.48 17.94
N LEU A 117 1.90 -9.76 17.59
CA LEU A 117 0.83 -10.51 16.89
C LEU A 117 -0.53 -10.49 17.61
N PRO A 118 -0.64 -10.59 18.95
CA PRO A 118 -1.93 -10.50 19.62
C PRO A 118 -2.67 -9.17 19.40
N GLU A 119 -1.94 -8.05 19.33
CA GLU A 119 -2.51 -6.73 19.06
C GLU A 119 -3.04 -6.66 17.63
N ILE A 120 -2.26 -7.15 16.66
CA ILE A 120 -2.66 -7.27 15.25
C ILE A 120 -3.94 -8.10 15.11
N GLU A 121 -3.98 -9.28 15.73
CA GLU A 121 -5.13 -10.19 15.64
C GLU A 121 -6.40 -9.61 16.32
N ALA A 122 -6.25 -8.85 17.40
CA ALA A 122 -7.35 -8.16 18.05
C ALA A 122 -7.96 -7.10 17.13
N PHE A 123 -7.12 -6.23 16.54
CA PHE A 123 -7.55 -5.18 15.64
C PHE A 123 -8.16 -5.76 14.34
N LYS A 124 -7.49 -6.73 13.71
CA LYS A 124 -7.97 -7.42 12.51
C LYS A 124 -9.36 -8.04 12.72
N ARG A 125 -9.59 -8.68 13.88
CA ARG A 125 -10.86 -9.32 14.22
C ARG A 125 -11.96 -8.29 14.42
N ARG A 126 -11.67 -7.15 15.04
CA ARG A 126 -12.62 -6.04 15.22
C ARG A 126 -13.11 -5.51 13.86
N ILE A 127 -12.17 -5.25 12.97
CA ILE A 127 -12.46 -4.71 11.64
C ILE A 127 -13.09 -5.75 10.70
N GLY A 128 -12.82 -7.06 10.89
CA GLY A 128 -13.40 -8.13 10.09
C GLY A 128 -12.62 -8.49 8.83
N TRP A 129 -11.38 -8.03 8.67
CA TRP A 129 -10.54 -8.40 7.52
C TRP A 129 -10.10 -9.86 7.53
N ARG A 130 -9.93 -10.44 6.33
CA ARG A 130 -9.60 -11.85 6.13
C ARG A 130 -8.18 -12.10 5.66
N PHE A 131 -7.49 -11.08 5.12
CA PHE A 131 -6.13 -11.22 4.61
C PHE A 131 -5.15 -11.73 5.67
N LYS A 132 -4.04 -12.30 5.22
CA LYS A 132 -2.93 -12.68 6.10
C LYS A 132 -2.25 -11.44 6.64
N TRP A 133 -2.17 -11.33 7.97
CA TRP A 133 -1.49 -10.26 8.65
C TRP A 133 -0.49 -10.87 9.62
N VAL A 134 0.78 -10.50 9.51
CA VAL A 134 1.87 -11.04 10.30
C VAL A 134 2.61 -9.93 11.05
N SER A 135 3.25 -10.28 12.15
CA SER A 135 4.03 -9.35 12.95
C SER A 135 5.52 -9.45 12.59
N SER A 136 6.15 -8.30 12.38
CA SER A 136 7.60 -8.15 12.32
C SER A 136 8.20 -7.69 13.67
N PHE A 137 7.46 -7.85 14.77
CA PHE A 137 7.94 -7.48 16.10
C PHE A 137 9.27 -8.16 16.44
N GLY A 138 10.25 -7.36 16.85
CA GLY A 138 11.61 -7.86 17.13
C GLY A 138 12.46 -8.18 15.90
N SER A 139 11.94 -7.90 14.67
CA SER A 139 12.68 -8.03 13.41
C SER A 139 13.09 -6.65 12.89
N ASP A 140 14.21 -6.57 12.18
CA ASP A 140 14.62 -5.33 11.51
C ASP A 140 13.86 -5.08 10.21
N PHE A 141 12.96 -5.96 9.79
CA PHE A 141 12.32 -5.93 8.46
C PHE A 141 11.73 -4.56 8.12
N ASN A 142 10.88 -4.00 8.98
CA ASN A 142 10.27 -2.70 8.72
C ASN A 142 11.28 -1.55 8.70
N PHE A 143 12.34 -1.63 9.50
CA PHE A 143 13.41 -0.62 9.50
C PHE A 143 14.24 -0.67 8.21
N ASP A 144 14.58 -1.87 7.74
CA ASP A 144 15.35 -2.08 6.50
C ASP A 144 14.56 -1.65 5.24
N TYR A 145 13.21 -1.63 5.31
CA TYR A 145 12.34 -1.13 4.24
C TYR A 145 11.87 0.31 4.48
N HIS A 146 12.50 1.03 5.42
CA HIS A 146 12.26 2.46 5.72
C HIS A 146 10.77 2.79 5.99
N VAL A 147 10.07 1.90 6.68
CA VAL A 147 8.65 2.07 7.07
C VAL A 147 8.44 2.05 8.58
N SER A 148 9.51 1.86 9.36
CA SER A 148 9.52 2.06 10.80
C SER A 148 10.78 2.80 11.21
N PHE A 149 10.67 3.63 12.22
CA PHE A 149 11.74 4.50 12.69
C PHE A 149 11.86 4.39 14.21
N PRO A 150 13.10 4.46 14.76
CA PRO A 150 13.27 4.60 16.20
C PRO A 150 12.55 5.86 16.69
N GLU A 151 11.92 5.80 17.87
CA GLU A 151 11.19 6.93 18.48
C GLU A 151 12.01 8.23 18.50
N LYS A 152 13.30 8.14 18.80
CA LYS A 152 14.24 9.29 18.81
C LYS A 152 14.43 9.95 17.43
N GLN A 153 14.01 9.31 16.34
CA GLN A 153 14.12 9.83 14.97
C GLN A 153 12.84 10.54 14.53
N VAL A 154 11.72 10.35 15.23
CA VAL A 154 10.48 11.09 14.97
C VAL A 154 10.73 12.58 15.22
N GLY A 155 10.31 13.43 14.27
CA GLY A 155 10.61 14.88 14.28
C GLY A 155 12.01 15.24 13.80
N SER A 156 12.78 14.29 13.28
CA SER A 156 14.10 14.54 12.70
C SER A 156 14.22 13.98 11.28
N GLU A 157 15.31 14.31 10.58
CA GLU A 157 15.56 13.83 9.22
C GLU A 157 15.78 12.30 9.19
N GLY A 158 15.08 11.62 8.29
CA GLY A 158 15.25 10.20 7.99
C GLY A 158 15.02 9.91 6.52
N GLU A 159 15.33 8.71 6.08
CA GLU A 159 15.10 8.28 4.71
C GLU A 159 13.73 7.59 4.59
N TYR A 160 12.83 8.19 3.78
CA TYR A 160 11.56 7.61 3.41
C TYR A 160 11.27 7.92 1.94
N ASN A 161 10.62 7.00 1.24
CA ASN A 161 10.25 7.19 -0.17
C ASN A 161 11.43 7.62 -1.07
N TYR A 162 12.64 7.08 -0.80
CA TYR A 162 13.89 7.37 -1.53
C TYR A 162 14.38 8.81 -1.41
N THR A 163 13.91 9.55 -0.44
CA THR A 163 14.32 10.92 -0.13
C THR A 163 14.59 11.09 1.36
N LYS A 164 15.35 12.11 1.70
CA LYS A 164 15.48 12.54 3.09
C LYS A 164 14.38 13.54 3.40
N GLU A 165 13.62 13.28 4.43
CA GLU A 165 12.52 14.12 4.88
C GLU A 165 12.35 14.03 6.40
N GLU A 166 11.60 14.94 7.00
CA GLU A 166 11.24 14.88 8.41
C GLU A 166 10.29 13.71 8.65
N ILE A 167 10.66 12.81 9.55
CA ILE A 167 9.86 11.64 9.91
C ILE A 167 8.75 12.04 10.87
N GLY A 168 7.52 12.02 10.40
CA GLY A 168 6.34 12.45 11.17
C GLY A 168 5.79 11.42 12.16
N SER A 169 6.20 10.13 12.05
CA SER A 169 5.70 9.03 12.89
C SER A 169 6.74 7.92 12.97
N ASP A 170 6.66 7.09 14.01
CA ASP A 170 7.50 5.88 14.15
C ASP A 170 7.10 4.74 13.19
N GLU A 171 5.93 4.85 12.55
CA GLU A 171 5.47 3.97 11.47
C GLU A 171 5.06 4.79 10.25
N MET A 172 5.40 4.31 9.05
CA MET A 172 5.03 4.90 7.76
C MET A 172 4.50 3.81 6.81
N PRO A 173 3.58 4.14 5.87
CA PRO A 173 3.01 3.13 4.99
C PRO A 173 3.93 2.81 3.82
N GLY A 174 3.83 1.58 3.29
CA GLY A 174 4.56 1.18 2.10
C GLY A 174 4.00 -0.11 1.49
N ALA A 175 4.44 -0.41 0.29
CA ALA A 175 4.23 -1.72 -0.34
C ALA A 175 5.55 -2.18 -0.96
N SER A 176 5.98 -3.39 -0.63
CA SER A 176 7.21 -4.00 -1.17
C SER A 176 6.88 -5.29 -1.91
N ILE A 177 7.53 -5.46 -3.05
CA ILE A 177 7.28 -6.58 -3.95
C ILE A 177 8.54 -7.46 -4.01
N PHE A 178 8.33 -8.76 -3.87
CA PHE A 178 9.39 -9.76 -3.88
C PHE A 178 9.13 -10.84 -4.92
N TYR A 179 10.20 -11.42 -5.40
CA TYR A 179 10.20 -12.60 -6.26
C TYR A 179 11.04 -13.71 -5.61
N LYS A 180 10.57 -14.93 -5.66
CA LYS A 180 11.31 -16.12 -5.23
C LYS A 180 11.54 -17.02 -6.43
N ASP A 181 12.82 -17.27 -6.74
CA ASP A 181 13.20 -18.14 -7.86
C ASP A 181 12.99 -19.63 -7.53
N PRO A 182 13.11 -20.53 -8.52
CA PRO A 182 12.97 -21.97 -8.30
C PRO A 182 14.01 -22.57 -7.34
N THR A 183 15.12 -21.89 -7.06
CA THR A 183 16.13 -22.33 -6.08
C THR A 183 15.76 -21.94 -4.64
N GLY A 184 14.70 -21.12 -4.47
CA GLY A 184 14.27 -20.59 -3.17
C GLY A 184 14.91 -19.25 -2.81
N THR A 185 15.75 -18.68 -3.67
CA THR A 185 16.36 -17.36 -3.45
C THR A 185 15.31 -16.27 -3.60
N VAL A 186 15.25 -15.37 -2.61
CA VAL A 186 14.31 -14.24 -2.59
C VAL A 186 15.00 -12.97 -3.08
N PHE A 187 14.30 -12.22 -3.91
CA PHE A 187 14.73 -10.91 -4.42
C PHE A 187 13.69 -9.86 -4.10
N HIS A 188 14.13 -8.68 -3.67
CA HIS A 188 13.33 -7.47 -3.65
C HIS A 188 13.34 -6.84 -5.03
N THR A 189 12.16 -6.56 -5.59
CA THR A 189 12.02 -6.13 -6.99
C THR A 189 11.46 -4.72 -7.15
N TYR A 190 10.68 -4.24 -6.17
CA TYR A 190 10.06 -2.92 -6.22
C TYR A 190 9.50 -2.53 -4.84
N SER A 191 9.48 -1.25 -4.55
CA SER A 191 8.69 -0.69 -3.45
C SER A 191 8.05 0.64 -3.85
N ALA A 192 6.90 0.93 -3.24
CA ALA A 192 6.18 2.19 -3.36
C ALA A 192 5.75 2.68 -1.99
N TYR A 193 5.76 3.99 -1.79
CA TYR A 193 5.49 4.65 -0.53
C TYR A 193 4.61 5.87 -0.73
N ALA A 194 4.10 6.45 0.35
CA ALA A 194 3.34 7.69 0.32
C ALA A 194 2.28 7.70 -0.79
N ARG A 195 2.21 8.76 -1.59
CA ARG A 195 1.25 8.87 -2.71
C ARG A 195 1.46 7.86 -3.84
N GLY A 196 2.58 7.14 -3.87
CA GLY A 196 2.75 6.00 -4.76
C GLY A 196 1.75 4.87 -4.50
N LEU A 197 1.08 4.86 -3.33
CA LEU A 197 0.04 3.92 -2.94
C LEU A 197 -1.37 4.35 -3.40
N ASP A 198 -1.59 5.59 -3.81
CA ASP A 198 -2.91 6.13 -4.21
C ASP A 198 -3.58 5.28 -5.28
N ILE A 199 -2.80 4.76 -6.23
CA ILE A 199 -3.31 3.91 -7.32
C ILE A 199 -3.95 2.60 -6.84
N LEU A 200 -3.65 2.19 -5.61
CA LEU A 200 -4.18 0.97 -4.97
C LEU A 200 -5.51 1.22 -4.24
N ILE A 201 -5.91 2.49 -4.10
CA ILE A 201 -7.12 2.91 -3.40
C ILE A 201 -8.26 3.08 -4.40
N GLY A 202 -9.11 2.07 -4.52
CA GLY A 202 -10.24 2.07 -5.46
C GLY A 202 -11.20 3.24 -5.25
N ALA A 203 -11.49 3.62 -4.00
CA ALA A 203 -12.36 4.75 -3.71
C ALA A 203 -11.79 6.08 -4.23
N TYR A 204 -10.49 6.32 -4.19
CA TYR A 204 -9.89 7.49 -4.82
C TYR A 204 -10.11 7.51 -6.32
N ASN A 205 -9.98 6.38 -6.99
CA ASN A 205 -10.26 6.29 -8.43
C ASN A 205 -11.73 6.62 -8.75
N TRP A 206 -12.67 6.25 -7.88
CA TRP A 206 -14.08 6.63 -8.02
C TRP A 206 -14.31 8.10 -7.74
N LEU A 207 -13.73 8.65 -6.67
CA LEU A 207 -13.85 10.07 -6.33
C LEU A 207 -13.32 10.97 -7.45
N ASP A 208 -12.19 10.61 -8.06
CA ASP A 208 -11.59 11.35 -9.18
C ASP A 208 -12.51 11.42 -10.43
N LEU A 209 -13.54 10.58 -10.51
CA LEU A 209 -14.58 10.64 -11.56
C LEU A 209 -15.77 11.53 -11.19
N THR A 210 -15.89 11.93 -9.92
CA THR A 210 -17.03 12.73 -9.46
C THR A 210 -16.79 14.24 -9.65
N PRO A 211 -17.86 15.06 -9.70
CA PRO A 211 -17.71 16.51 -9.89
C PRO A 211 -16.93 17.23 -8.80
N LYS A 212 -16.90 16.70 -7.56
CA LYS A 212 -16.16 17.29 -6.44
C LYS A 212 -14.74 16.74 -6.32
N GLY A 213 -14.45 15.61 -6.98
CA GLY A 213 -13.18 14.91 -6.80
C GLY A 213 -12.98 14.42 -5.36
N ARG A 214 -11.75 14.43 -4.88
CA ARG A 214 -11.41 14.02 -3.50
C ARG A 214 -11.78 15.08 -2.45
N ASP A 215 -11.97 16.34 -2.85
CA ASP A 215 -12.34 17.48 -2.02
C ASP A 215 -11.45 17.68 -0.78
N GLU A 216 -10.13 17.50 -0.98
CA GLU A 216 -9.12 17.50 0.10
C GLU A 216 -8.31 18.81 0.20
N ALA A 217 -8.54 19.79 -0.69
CA ALA A 217 -7.71 20.99 -0.79
C ALA A 217 -7.71 21.86 0.48
N GLU A 218 -8.83 21.88 1.21
CA GLU A 218 -9.03 22.68 2.42
C GLU A 218 -8.79 21.86 3.71
N LEU A 219 -8.40 20.59 3.59
CA LEU A 219 -8.14 19.73 4.75
C LEU A 219 -6.74 19.95 5.31
N PRO A 220 -6.50 19.71 6.61
CA PRO A 220 -5.18 19.83 7.22
C PRO A 220 -4.13 18.93 6.57
N TRP A 221 -4.54 17.78 6.10
CA TRP A 221 -3.76 16.83 5.30
C TRP A 221 -4.69 15.99 4.42
N SER A 222 -4.18 15.41 3.35
CA SER A 222 -4.90 14.43 2.54
C SER A 222 -5.41 13.29 3.42
N MET A 223 -6.61 12.77 3.15
CA MET A 223 -7.25 11.71 3.95
C MET A 223 -7.68 12.10 5.37
N ALA A 224 -7.63 13.37 5.79
CA ALA A 224 -8.12 13.79 7.12
C ALA A 224 -9.63 13.48 7.35
N TRP A 225 -10.37 13.23 6.28
CA TRP A 225 -11.78 12.85 6.29
C TRP A 225 -12.01 11.34 6.47
N VAL A 226 -10.97 10.52 6.26
CA VAL A 226 -11.08 9.06 6.27
C VAL A 226 -11.44 8.57 7.67
N ARG A 227 -12.39 7.66 7.72
CA ARG A 227 -12.77 6.88 8.90
C ARG A 227 -12.58 5.39 8.59
N ARG A 228 -12.40 4.57 9.61
CA ARG A 228 -12.45 3.12 9.46
C ARG A 228 -13.88 2.71 9.15
N HIS A 229 -14.09 1.63 8.42
CA HIS A 229 -15.43 1.25 7.99
C HIS A 229 -16.33 0.74 9.13
N ASP A 230 -15.79 0.56 10.33
CA ASP A 230 -16.53 0.17 11.53
C ASP A 230 -16.86 1.36 12.47
N GLU A 231 -16.53 2.61 12.06
CA GLU A 231 -16.85 3.87 12.76
C GLU A 231 -18.15 4.55 12.20
#